data_836a7ec137128571ed1c6907d9ab615e
#
_entry.id   836a7ec137128571ed1c6907d9ab615e
#
_cell.length_a   1.000
_cell.length_b   1.000
_cell.length_c   1.000
_cell.angle_alpha   90.00
_cell.angle_beta   90.00
_cell.angle_gamma   90.00
#
_symmetry.space_group_name_H-M   'P 1'
#
loop_
_entity.id
_entity.type
_entity.pdbx_description
1 polymer ?
#
loop_
_entity_poly.entity_id
_entity_poly.type
_entity_poly.pdbx_seq_one_letter_code
_entity_poly.pdbx_strand_id
1 'polypeptide(L)'
;MQLDIDRLVAYFGGVNALAEALKQHDPENAATTAAIYKWRTRGSLPLAQLQKLTALAEAQGRPLDLNAFLQKNESLERTEMTQTNRVIIFDTTMRDGEQSPGASMTKEEKIRIARQLEKMGVDVIEAGFAAASPGDFESVNAIAKIITKSTVCSLARAVENDVRKAGEAVSPAPNKRIHTFIATSPIHMEHKLKMKPQQVIDAAVKAVKIAKEYTDD
;
A
#
# COMPACT_ATOMS: atom_id res chain seq x y z
N MET A 1 -3.20 2.25 -24.33
CA MET A 1 -2.09 1.46 -24.90
C MET A 1 -0.85 2.35 -24.86
N GLN A 2 0.18 1.99 -24.13
CA GLN A 2 1.38 2.80 -23.96
C GLN A 2 2.59 2.02 -24.47
N LEU A 3 3.54 2.70 -25.11
CA LEU A 3 4.74 2.08 -25.64
C LEU A 3 5.77 1.89 -24.54
N ASP A 4 6.39 0.72 -24.43
CA ASP A 4 7.50 0.44 -23.53
C ASP A 4 8.79 1.04 -24.09
N ILE A 5 9.11 2.25 -23.64
CA ILE A 5 10.26 3.01 -24.13
C ILE A 5 11.58 2.37 -23.69
N ASP A 6 11.64 1.78 -22.49
CA ASP A 6 12.87 1.14 -22.01
C ASP A 6 13.21 -0.09 -22.84
N ARG A 7 12.21 -0.92 -23.15
CA ARG A 7 12.37 -2.08 -24.01
C ARG A 7 12.71 -1.69 -25.45
N LEU A 8 12.10 -0.61 -25.96
CA LEU A 8 12.40 -0.07 -27.28
C LEU A 8 13.85 0.42 -27.38
N VAL A 9 14.34 1.16 -26.39
CA VAL A 9 15.73 1.64 -26.32
C VAL A 9 16.71 0.47 -26.20
N ALA A 10 16.38 -0.55 -25.40
CA ALA A 10 17.19 -1.76 -25.24
C ALA A 10 17.31 -2.56 -26.56
N TYR A 11 16.27 -2.58 -27.38
CA TYR A 11 16.29 -3.22 -28.71
C TYR A 11 17.41 -2.67 -29.62
N PHE A 12 17.74 -1.39 -29.49
CA PHE A 12 18.82 -0.73 -30.22
C PHE A 12 20.17 -0.76 -29.48
N GLY A 13 20.31 -1.53 -28.41
CA GLY A 13 21.54 -1.65 -27.64
C GLY A 13 21.76 -0.58 -26.55
N GLY A 14 20.68 0.12 -26.17
CA GLY A 14 20.70 1.14 -25.13
C GLY A 14 20.82 2.57 -25.67
N VAL A 15 20.84 3.55 -24.75
CA VAL A 15 20.76 4.99 -25.07
C VAL A 15 21.88 5.45 -25.98
N ASN A 16 23.12 5.08 -25.69
CA ASN A 16 24.28 5.56 -26.45
C ASN A 16 24.32 4.92 -27.84
N ALA A 17 24.08 3.62 -27.96
CA ALA A 17 24.04 2.90 -29.22
C ALA A 17 22.91 3.43 -30.13
N LEU A 18 21.74 3.70 -29.56
CA LEU A 18 20.63 4.28 -30.30
C LEU A 18 20.92 5.70 -30.79
N ALA A 19 21.52 6.55 -29.95
CA ALA A 19 21.89 7.91 -30.35
C ALA A 19 22.91 7.92 -31.52
N GLU A 20 23.89 7.05 -31.45
CA GLU A 20 24.90 6.90 -32.50
C GLU A 20 24.29 6.36 -33.82
N ALA A 21 23.43 5.34 -33.71
CA ALA A 21 22.73 4.80 -34.86
C ALA A 21 21.79 5.81 -35.55
N LEU A 22 21.07 6.62 -34.76
CA LEU A 22 20.25 7.71 -35.31
C LEU A 22 21.09 8.78 -35.98
N LYS A 23 22.25 9.13 -35.41
CA LYS A 23 23.17 10.11 -35.97
C LYS A 23 23.77 9.63 -37.33
N GLN A 24 24.05 8.34 -37.43
CA GLN A 24 24.54 7.75 -38.70
C GLN A 24 23.43 7.69 -39.76
N HIS A 25 22.18 7.46 -39.34
CA HIS A 25 21.03 7.32 -40.24
C HIS A 25 20.45 8.67 -40.73
N ASP A 26 20.35 9.67 -39.84
CA ASP A 26 19.84 11.02 -40.10
C ASP A 26 20.65 12.06 -39.30
N PRO A 27 21.85 12.46 -39.82
CA PRO A 27 22.77 13.33 -39.05
C PRO A 27 22.17 14.69 -38.66
N GLU A 28 21.30 15.26 -39.50
CA GLU A 28 20.75 16.59 -39.32
C GLU A 28 19.65 16.65 -38.22
N ASN A 29 18.94 15.53 -38.03
CA ASN A 29 17.77 15.48 -37.17
C ASN A 29 17.84 14.34 -36.13
N ALA A 30 19.03 13.85 -35.81
CA ALA A 30 19.22 12.77 -34.85
C ALA A 30 18.85 13.18 -33.43
N ALA A 31 18.16 12.31 -32.72
CA ALA A 31 17.90 12.52 -31.32
C ALA A 31 19.19 12.36 -30.48
N THR A 32 19.45 13.31 -29.60
CA THR A 32 20.58 13.26 -28.67
C THR A 32 20.34 12.27 -27.54
N THR A 33 21.40 11.83 -26.87
CA THR A 33 21.31 10.99 -25.66
C THR A 33 20.41 11.62 -24.61
N ALA A 34 20.50 12.94 -24.43
CA ALA A 34 19.65 13.69 -23.49
C ALA A 34 18.15 13.64 -23.88
N ALA A 35 17.84 13.67 -25.17
CA ALA A 35 16.47 13.53 -25.67
C ALA A 35 15.92 12.10 -25.41
N ILE A 36 16.74 11.07 -25.64
CA ILE A 36 16.37 9.66 -25.39
C ILE A 36 16.13 9.41 -23.88
N TYR A 37 16.96 9.96 -23.02
CA TYR A 37 16.70 9.92 -21.57
C TYR A 37 15.37 10.58 -21.20
N LYS A 38 15.01 11.72 -21.80
CA LYS A 38 13.71 12.36 -21.59
C LYS A 38 12.54 11.49 -22.05
N TRP A 39 12.68 10.72 -23.14
CA TRP A 39 11.64 9.77 -23.57
C TRP A 39 11.42 8.70 -22.51
N ARG A 40 12.50 8.12 -21.97
CA ARG A 40 12.44 7.12 -20.90
C ARG A 40 11.74 7.66 -19.66
N THR A 41 12.16 8.84 -19.18
CA THR A 41 11.58 9.47 -17.98
C THR A 41 10.09 9.81 -18.15
N ARG A 42 9.67 10.20 -19.36
CA ARG A 42 8.28 10.55 -19.65
C ARG A 42 7.42 9.33 -20.02
N GLY A 43 8.02 8.18 -20.29
CA GLY A 43 7.33 7.00 -20.80
C GLY A 43 6.70 7.20 -22.17
N SER A 44 7.18 8.17 -22.95
CA SER A 44 6.62 8.51 -24.26
C SER A 44 7.67 9.14 -25.18
N LEU A 45 7.51 8.94 -26.50
CA LEU A 45 8.31 9.62 -27.52
C LEU A 45 7.41 10.25 -28.57
N PRO A 46 7.87 11.34 -29.25
CA PRO A 46 7.13 11.96 -30.33
C PRO A 46 6.94 11.01 -31.52
N LEU A 47 5.79 11.10 -32.20
CA LEU A 47 5.47 10.23 -33.34
C LEU A 47 6.54 10.30 -34.45
N ALA A 48 7.07 11.49 -34.73
CA ALA A 48 8.16 11.67 -35.70
C ALA A 48 9.42 10.87 -35.35
N GLN A 49 9.72 10.73 -34.06
CA GLN A 49 10.84 9.93 -33.60
C GLN A 49 10.55 8.43 -33.71
N LEU A 50 9.33 8.01 -33.45
CA LEU A 50 8.91 6.62 -33.65
C LEU A 50 9.07 6.22 -35.14
N GLN A 51 8.64 7.07 -36.04
CA GLN A 51 8.83 6.84 -37.49
C GLN A 51 10.30 6.68 -37.86
N LYS A 52 11.19 7.51 -37.30
CA LYS A 52 12.64 7.39 -37.51
C LYS A 52 13.22 6.09 -36.97
N LEU A 53 12.76 5.64 -35.80
CA LEU A 53 13.17 4.36 -35.24
C LEU A 53 12.71 3.18 -36.09
N THR A 54 11.53 3.25 -36.68
CA THR A 54 11.04 2.23 -37.59
C THR A 54 11.90 2.17 -38.86
N ALA A 55 12.18 3.32 -39.49
CA ALA A 55 13.03 3.39 -40.65
C ALA A 55 14.48 2.91 -40.36
N LEU A 56 15.04 3.28 -39.21
CA LEU A 56 16.36 2.80 -38.75
C LEU A 56 16.39 1.28 -38.59
N ALA A 57 15.37 0.69 -37.98
CA ALA A 57 15.26 -0.75 -37.79
C ALA A 57 15.15 -1.51 -39.13
N GLU A 58 14.37 -0.98 -40.07
CA GLU A 58 14.26 -1.51 -41.41
C GLU A 58 15.60 -1.46 -42.15
N ALA A 59 16.31 -0.33 -42.09
CA ALA A 59 17.64 -0.17 -42.68
C ALA A 59 18.69 -1.13 -42.10
N GLN A 60 18.52 -1.53 -40.82
CA GLN A 60 19.35 -2.54 -40.17
C GLN A 60 18.93 -3.99 -40.43
N GLY A 61 17.92 -4.22 -41.28
CA GLY A 61 17.37 -5.55 -41.57
C GLY A 61 16.63 -6.19 -40.41
N ARG A 62 16.23 -5.42 -39.41
CA ARG A 62 15.49 -5.86 -38.22
C ARG A 62 14.21 -5.03 -38.05
N PRO A 63 13.13 -5.33 -38.80
CA PRO A 63 11.91 -4.54 -38.76
C PRO A 63 11.29 -4.54 -37.37
N LEU A 64 10.82 -3.36 -36.92
CA LEU A 64 10.20 -3.16 -35.62
C LEU A 64 8.74 -3.64 -35.65
N ASP A 65 8.43 -4.72 -34.95
CA ASP A 65 7.04 -5.02 -34.59
C ASP A 65 6.63 -4.18 -33.37
N LEU A 66 5.95 -3.07 -33.62
CA LEU A 66 5.50 -2.17 -32.56
C LEU A 66 4.58 -2.86 -31.52
N ASN A 67 3.86 -3.90 -31.94
CA ASN A 67 3.01 -4.65 -31.00
C ASN A 67 3.84 -5.37 -29.91
N ALA A 68 5.07 -5.77 -30.24
CA ALA A 68 5.98 -6.37 -29.26
C ALA A 68 6.45 -5.39 -28.18
N PHE A 69 6.34 -4.07 -28.44
CA PHE A 69 6.73 -2.99 -27.50
C PHE A 69 5.54 -2.27 -26.90
N LEU A 70 4.32 -2.67 -27.19
CA LEU A 70 3.16 -2.17 -26.48
C LEU A 70 3.17 -2.78 -25.05
N GLN A 71 3.08 -1.90 -24.05
CA GLN A 71 2.75 -2.37 -22.72
C GLN A 71 1.38 -3.04 -22.83
N LYS A 72 1.35 -4.35 -22.63
CA LYS A 72 0.09 -5.05 -22.44
C LYS A 72 -0.57 -4.39 -21.24
N ASN A 73 -1.68 -3.69 -21.45
CA ASN A 73 -2.59 -3.37 -20.38
C ASN A 73 -3.15 -4.72 -19.89
N GLU A 74 -2.47 -5.34 -18.96
CA GLU A 74 -2.97 -6.44 -18.15
C GLU A 74 -4.00 -5.92 -17.14
N SER A 75 -4.88 -5.05 -17.61
CA SER A 75 -5.95 -4.48 -16.81
C SER A 75 -7.26 -5.21 -17.04
N LEU A 76 -7.27 -6.55 -17.02
CA LEU A 76 -8.50 -7.34 -16.84
C LEU A 76 -8.23 -8.77 -16.37
N GLU A 77 -7.00 -9.20 -16.25
CA GLU A 77 -6.69 -10.33 -15.36
C GLU A 77 -6.14 -9.74 -14.06
N ARG A 78 -6.70 -10.11 -12.94
CA ARG A 78 -6.19 -9.85 -11.60
C ARG A 78 -4.78 -10.43 -11.52
N THR A 79 -3.81 -9.71 -12.11
CA THR A 79 -2.42 -9.99 -11.83
C THR A 79 -2.23 -9.59 -10.38
N GLU A 80 -1.89 -10.55 -9.56
CA GLU A 80 -1.36 -10.31 -8.22
C GLU A 80 -0.32 -9.20 -8.33
N MET A 81 -0.73 -7.98 -7.98
CA MET A 81 0.21 -6.87 -7.84
C MET A 81 1.20 -7.34 -6.79
N THR A 82 2.43 -7.51 -7.18
CA THR A 82 3.51 -7.77 -6.23
C THR A 82 3.32 -6.77 -5.08
N GLN A 83 3.22 -7.27 -3.86
CA GLN A 83 2.85 -6.52 -2.63
C GLN A 83 3.67 -5.24 -2.39
N THR A 84 4.73 -5.01 -3.16
CA THR A 84 5.70 -3.93 -2.99
C THR A 84 5.21 -2.54 -3.42
N ASN A 85 4.08 -2.41 -4.13
CA ASN A 85 3.61 -1.10 -4.67
C ASN A 85 2.14 -0.79 -4.33
N ARG A 86 1.51 -1.57 -3.47
CA ARG A 86 0.13 -1.34 -3.02
C ARG A 86 0.12 -0.41 -1.80
N VAL A 87 -0.63 0.68 -1.88
CA VAL A 87 -0.95 1.51 -0.72
C VAL A 87 -2.08 0.85 0.06
N ILE A 88 -1.86 0.61 1.35
CA ILE A 88 -2.85 0.07 2.27
C ILE A 88 -3.55 1.24 2.96
N ILE A 89 -4.87 1.32 2.84
CA ILE A 89 -5.68 2.34 3.50
C ILE A 89 -6.11 1.82 4.87
N PHE A 90 -5.66 2.50 5.92
CA PHE A 90 -5.99 2.22 7.31
C PHE A 90 -6.93 3.32 7.81
N ASP A 91 -8.22 3.01 8.00
CA ASP A 91 -9.23 3.95 8.48
C ASP A 91 -9.36 3.88 10.00
N THR A 92 -9.30 5.04 10.66
CA THR A 92 -9.41 5.18 12.12
C THR A 92 -10.64 6.00 12.56
N THR A 93 -11.61 6.19 11.68
CA THR A 93 -12.82 7.00 11.95
C THR A 93 -13.53 6.55 13.21
N MET A 94 -13.69 5.24 13.41
CA MET A 94 -14.44 4.67 14.53
C MET A 94 -13.60 4.49 15.81
N ARG A 95 -12.32 4.87 15.79
CA ARG A 95 -11.46 4.85 16.98
C ARG A 95 -10.91 6.25 17.28
N ASP A 96 -10.04 6.80 16.45
CA ASP A 96 -9.44 8.11 16.68
C ASP A 96 -10.43 9.24 16.35
N GLY A 97 -11.16 9.12 15.26
CA GLY A 97 -12.17 10.08 14.86
C GLY A 97 -13.29 10.24 15.90
N GLU A 98 -13.73 9.15 16.52
CA GLU A 98 -14.74 9.15 17.59
C GLU A 98 -14.31 9.93 18.84
N GLN A 99 -13.02 10.13 19.08
CA GLN A 99 -12.51 10.89 20.22
C GLN A 99 -12.71 12.41 20.05
N SER A 100 -13.11 12.87 18.86
CA SER A 100 -13.45 14.28 18.66
C SER A 100 -14.72 14.66 19.43
N PRO A 101 -14.81 15.87 19.99
CA PRO A 101 -16.01 16.31 20.72
C PRO A 101 -17.26 16.21 19.85
N GLY A 102 -18.27 15.49 20.36
CA GLY A 102 -19.57 15.30 19.67
C GLY A 102 -19.57 14.24 18.58
N ALA A 103 -18.47 13.51 18.37
CA ALA A 103 -18.37 12.47 17.35
C ALA A 103 -18.55 11.04 17.88
N SER A 104 -18.94 10.87 19.15
CA SER A 104 -19.25 9.56 19.72
C SER A 104 -20.37 8.86 18.98
N MET A 105 -20.19 7.57 18.70
CA MET A 105 -21.07 6.76 17.89
C MET A 105 -21.67 5.60 18.66
N THR A 106 -22.93 5.32 18.39
CA THR A 106 -23.59 4.09 18.87
C THR A 106 -23.05 2.87 18.11
N LYS A 107 -23.27 1.67 18.67
CA LYS A 107 -22.90 0.41 17.99
C LYS A 107 -23.54 0.29 16.60
N GLU A 108 -24.79 0.68 16.47
CA GLU A 108 -25.53 0.63 15.20
C GLU A 108 -24.94 1.57 14.14
N GLU A 109 -24.53 2.76 14.55
CA GLU A 109 -23.83 3.72 13.67
C GLU A 109 -22.47 3.19 13.23
N LYS A 110 -21.67 2.64 14.15
CA LYS A 110 -20.40 2.00 13.83
C LYS A 110 -20.56 0.85 12.84
N ILE A 111 -21.57 0.00 12.99
CA ILE A 111 -21.91 -1.09 12.06
C ILE A 111 -22.22 -0.54 10.65
N ARG A 112 -22.98 0.54 10.55
CA ARG A 112 -23.30 1.19 9.27
C ARG A 112 -22.06 1.76 8.60
N ILE A 113 -21.21 2.44 9.37
CA ILE A 113 -19.95 3.02 8.90
C ILE A 113 -19.01 1.91 8.43
N ALA A 114 -18.81 0.85 9.21
CA ALA A 114 -17.96 -0.27 8.86
C ALA A 114 -18.34 -0.91 7.51
N ARG A 115 -19.65 -1.14 7.28
CA ARG A 115 -20.15 -1.65 6.00
C ARG A 115 -19.85 -0.70 4.85
N GLN A 116 -19.97 0.61 5.09
CA GLN A 116 -19.70 1.60 4.05
C GLN A 116 -18.20 1.68 3.74
N LEU A 117 -17.33 1.64 4.75
CA LEU A 117 -15.87 1.60 4.58
C LEU A 117 -15.44 0.35 3.79
N GLU A 118 -15.99 -0.82 4.13
CA GLU A 118 -15.73 -2.05 3.37
C GLU A 118 -16.19 -1.93 1.92
N LYS A 119 -17.39 -1.36 1.66
CA LYS A 119 -17.91 -1.12 0.32
C LYS A 119 -17.04 -0.15 -0.48
N MET A 120 -16.42 0.82 0.16
CA MET A 120 -15.45 1.74 -0.44
C MET A 120 -14.10 1.10 -0.74
N GLY A 121 -13.84 -0.10 -0.24
CA GLY A 121 -12.58 -0.81 -0.47
C GLY A 121 -11.46 -0.42 0.50
N VAL A 122 -11.79 0.09 1.68
CA VAL A 122 -10.80 0.33 2.75
C VAL A 122 -10.18 -1.00 3.17
N ASP A 123 -8.85 -1.05 3.26
CA ASP A 123 -8.12 -2.29 3.56
C ASP A 123 -8.24 -2.69 5.03
N VAL A 124 -8.05 -1.74 5.94
CA VAL A 124 -8.08 -1.96 7.39
C VAL A 124 -9.04 -0.98 8.05
N ILE A 125 -9.96 -1.48 8.85
CA ILE A 125 -10.96 -0.72 9.59
C ILE A 125 -10.63 -0.85 11.08
N GLU A 126 -10.13 0.22 11.71
CA GLU A 126 -9.94 0.26 13.16
C GLU A 126 -11.28 0.52 13.85
N ALA A 127 -11.91 -0.57 14.30
CA ALA A 127 -13.30 -0.57 14.76
C ALA A 127 -13.50 0.05 16.15
N GLY A 128 -12.42 0.17 16.93
CA GLY A 128 -12.46 0.76 18.26
C GLY A 128 -11.34 0.29 19.18
N PHE A 129 -11.52 0.55 20.49
CA PHE A 129 -10.64 0.12 21.56
C PHE A 129 -11.40 -0.84 22.48
N ALA A 130 -11.37 -2.14 22.19
CA ALA A 130 -12.19 -3.15 22.83
C ALA A 130 -12.01 -3.26 24.37
N ALA A 131 -10.84 -2.86 24.89
CA ALA A 131 -10.57 -2.88 26.33
C ALA A 131 -11.05 -1.62 27.07
N ALA A 132 -11.57 -0.60 26.35
CA ALA A 132 -12.01 0.64 27.00
C ALA A 132 -13.28 0.44 27.82
N SER A 133 -14.27 -0.29 27.30
CA SER A 133 -15.51 -0.62 27.99
C SER A 133 -16.15 -1.90 27.43
N PRO A 134 -17.13 -2.51 28.14
CA PRO A 134 -17.94 -3.61 27.60
C PRO A 134 -18.66 -3.23 26.29
N GLY A 135 -19.17 -1.99 26.18
CA GLY A 135 -19.85 -1.51 24.97
C GLY A 135 -18.90 -1.38 23.77
N ASP A 136 -17.65 -0.95 24.01
CA ASP A 136 -16.62 -0.92 22.96
C ASP A 136 -16.26 -2.34 22.50
N PHE A 137 -16.10 -3.27 23.42
CA PHE A 137 -15.89 -4.68 23.10
C PHE A 137 -17.03 -5.23 22.22
N GLU A 138 -18.28 -5.01 22.63
CA GLU A 138 -19.45 -5.46 21.86
C GLU A 138 -19.51 -4.85 20.46
N SER A 139 -19.14 -3.56 20.34
CA SER A 139 -19.12 -2.86 19.05
C SER A 139 -18.08 -3.45 18.10
N VAL A 140 -16.84 -3.63 18.58
CA VAL A 140 -15.76 -4.25 17.80
C VAL A 140 -16.14 -5.69 17.40
N ASN A 141 -16.67 -6.48 18.34
CA ASN A 141 -17.06 -7.87 18.08
C ASN A 141 -18.24 -7.98 17.08
N ALA A 142 -19.20 -7.05 17.14
CA ALA A 142 -20.30 -7.00 16.18
C ALA A 142 -19.80 -6.67 14.77
N ILE A 143 -18.86 -5.75 14.62
CA ILE A 143 -18.22 -5.41 13.35
C ILE A 143 -17.42 -6.61 12.83
N ALA A 144 -16.64 -7.27 13.70
CA ALA A 144 -15.86 -8.46 13.34
C ALA A 144 -16.71 -9.62 12.77
N LYS A 145 -17.98 -9.73 13.19
CA LYS A 145 -18.91 -10.75 12.69
C LYS A 145 -19.47 -10.46 11.30
N ILE A 146 -19.45 -9.22 10.84
CA ILE A 146 -20.13 -8.82 9.60
C ILE A 146 -19.20 -8.38 8.48
N ILE A 147 -17.98 -7.95 8.79
CA ILE A 147 -16.99 -7.54 7.81
C ILE A 147 -16.24 -8.76 7.31
N THR A 148 -16.13 -8.91 5.99
CA THR A 148 -15.62 -10.13 5.35
C THR A 148 -14.45 -9.91 4.40
N LYS A 149 -14.29 -8.68 3.88
CA LYS A 149 -13.25 -8.33 2.90
C LYS A 149 -12.14 -7.49 3.51
N SER A 150 -12.52 -6.44 4.24
CA SER A 150 -11.57 -5.59 4.97
C SER A 150 -11.02 -6.31 6.20
N THR A 151 -9.83 -5.94 6.62
CA THR A 151 -9.25 -6.38 7.90
C THR A 151 -9.89 -5.58 9.05
N VAL A 152 -10.48 -6.26 10.02
CA VAL A 152 -11.00 -5.61 11.23
C VAL A 152 -9.89 -5.50 12.26
N CYS A 153 -9.66 -4.29 12.73
CA CYS A 153 -8.61 -3.96 13.68
C CYS A 153 -9.18 -3.45 15.00
N SER A 154 -8.58 -3.83 16.12
CA SER A 154 -8.82 -3.20 17.42
C SER A 154 -7.53 -2.62 18.00
N LEU A 155 -7.63 -1.40 18.53
CA LEU A 155 -6.54 -0.81 19.31
C LEU A 155 -6.34 -1.58 20.61
N ALA A 156 -5.09 -1.68 21.06
CA ALA A 156 -4.68 -2.17 22.36
C ALA A 156 -3.43 -1.44 22.86
N ARG A 157 -3.41 -1.00 24.10
CA ARG A 157 -2.14 -0.60 24.74
C ARG A 157 -1.27 -1.85 24.91
N ALA A 158 0.05 -1.67 25.01
CA ALA A 158 0.98 -2.80 25.24
C ALA A 158 0.87 -3.37 26.67
N VAL A 159 -0.36 -3.74 27.07
CA VAL A 159 -0.74 -4.34 28.32
C VAL A 159 -1.50 -5.63 28.02
N GLU A 160 -1.16 -6.71 28.71
CA GLU A 160 -1.70 -8.05 28.42
C GLU A 160 -3.23 -8.09 28.35
N ASN A 161 -3.92 -7.49 29.31
CA ASN A 161 -5.40 -7.47 29.31
C ASN A 161 -5.98 -6.78 28.08
N ASP A 162 -5.39 -5.66 27.63
CA ASP A 162 -5.88 -4.91 26.47
C ASP A 162 -5.69 -5.72 25.18
N VAL A 163 -4.53 -6.35 25.04
CA VAL A 163 -4.20 -7.16 23.86
C VAL A 163 -5.11 -8.39 23.77
N ARG A 164 -5.36 -9.07 24.90
CA ARG A 164 -6.29 -10.21 24.96
C ARG A 164 -7.72 -9.79 24.62
N LYS A 165 -8.20 -8.69 25.19
CA LYS A 165 -9.52 -8.13 24.87
C LYS A 165 -9.67 -7.75 23.40
N ALA A 166 -8.65 -7.15 22.81
CA ALA A 166 -8.62 -6.86 21.38
C ALA A 166 -8.70 -8.14 20.54
N GLY A 167 -7.86 -9.14 20.85
CA GLY A 167 -7.85 -10.44 20.18
C GLY A 167 -9.19 -11.16 20.26
N GLU A 168 -9.79 -11.23 21.46
CA GLU A 168 -11.11 -11.82 21.66
C GLU A 168 -12.19 -11.09 20.84
N ALA A 169 -12.16 -9.75 20.82
CA ALA A 169 -13.16 -8.96 20.10
C ALA A 169 -13.08 -9.11 18.59
N VAL A 170 -11.88 -9.16 17.99
CA VAL A 170 -11.70 -9.33 16.53
C VAL A 170 -11.74 -10.79 16.09
N SER A 171 -11.75 -11.76 17.01
CA SER A 171 -11.68 -13.19 16.72
C SER A 171 -12.69 -13.70 15.68
N PRO A 172 -13.94 -13.20 15.60
CA PRO A 172 -14.90 -13.63 14.59
C PRO A 172 -14.57 -13.19 13.16
N ALA A 173 -13.71 -12.17 12.97
CA ALA A 173 -13.38 -11.66 11.64
C ALA A 173 -12.48 -12.65 10.87
N PRO A 174 -12.74 -12.88 9.57
CA PRO A 174 -11.85 -13.68 8.72
C PRO A 174 -10.47 -13.03 8.56
N ASN A 175 -10.44 -11.70 8.38
CA ASN A 175 -9.23 -10.90 8.34
C ASN A 175 -9.20 -10.00 9.57
N LYS A 176 -8.20 -10.15 10.43
CA LYS A 176 -8.14 -9.48 11.72
C LYS A 176 -6.74 -8.97 12.01
N ARG A 177 -6.66 -7.85 12.74
CA ARG A 177 -5.41 -7.20 13.16
C ARG A 177 -5.54 -6.71 14.60
N ILE A 178 -4.44 -6.74 15.33
CA ILE A 178 -4.31 -6.08 16.63
C ILE A 178 -3.31 -4.95 16.49
N HIS A 179 -3.79 -3.72 16.68
CA HIS A 179 -2.95 -2.53 16.68
C HIS A 179 -2.48 -2.23 18.10
N THR A 180 -1.25 -2.60 18.43
CA THR A 180 -0.67 -2.30 19.74
C THR A 180 0.43 -1.25 19.63
N PHE A 181 0.56 -0.43 20.66
CA PHE A 181 1.57 0.62 20.72
C PHE A 181 2.03 0.87 22.15
N ILE A 182 3.22 1.46 22.29
CA ILE A 182 3.76 1.93 23.57
C ILE A 182 4.56 3.22 23.32
N ALA A 183 4.46 4.18 24.24
CA ALA A 183 5.19 5.43 24.13
C ALA A 183 6.69 5.21 24.41
N THR A 184 7.56 5.81 23.57
CA THR A 184 9.01 5.63 23.63
C THR A 184 9.79 6.93 23.90
N SER A 185 9.11 8.08 23.98
CA SER A 185 9.80 9.33 24.31
C SER A 185 10.25 9.35 25.78
N PRO A 186 11.42 9.94 26.10
CA PRO A 186 11.95 10.00 27.47
C PRO A 186 10.93 10.51 28.48
N ILE A 187 10.24 11.61 28.15
CA ILE A 187 9.24 12.23 29.04
C ILE A 187 8.06 11.27 29.33
N HIS A 188 7.60 10.51 28.35
CA HIS A 188 6.51 9.55 28.56
C HIS A 188 6.98 8.30 29.31
N MET A 189 8.18 7.81 29.05
CA MET A 189 8.73 6.68 29.78
C MET A 189 8.90 7.01 31.26
N GLU A 190 9.42 8.21 31.58
CA GLU A 190 9.68 8.63 32.96
C GLU A 190 8.40 9.00 33.71
N HIS A 191 7.56 9.88 33.16
CA HIS A 191 6.45 10.46 33.90
C HIS A 191 5.13 9.70 33.74
N LYS A 192 4.87 9.10 32.57
CA LYS A 192 3.62 8.38 32.28
C LYS A 192 3.72 6.89 32.53
N LEU A 193 4.70 6.23 31.97
CA LEU A 193 4.87 4.79 32.08
C LEU A 193 5.62 4.39 33.36
N LYS A 194 6.48 5.27 33.87
CA LYS A 194 7.41 5.01 35.00
C LYS A 194 8.28 3.77 34.75
N MET A 195 8.75 3.62 33.51
CA MET A 195 9.52 2.49 33.02
C MET A 195 10.87 2.94 32.49
N LYS A 196 11.90 2.12 32.70
CA LYS A 196 13.19 2.26 32.02
C LYS A 196 13.09 1.83 30.57
N PRO A 197 13.96 2.31 29.65
CA PRO A 197 13.91 1.95 28.22
C PRO A 197 13.83 0.44 27.96
N GLN A 198 14.62 -0.38 28.68
CA GLN A 198 14.57 -1.83 28.52
C GLN A 198 13.23 -2.44 28.91
N GLN A 199 12.57 -1.93 29.96
CA GLN A 199 11.26 -2.39 30.36
C GLN A 199 10.17 -2.06 29.32
N VAL A 200 10.32 -0.94 28.59
CA VAL A 200 9.42 -0.57 27.49
C VAL A 200 9.59 -1.54 26.32
N ILE A 201 10.83 -1.91 25.99
CA ILE A 201 11.11 -2.92 24.95
C ILE A 201 10.51 -4.28 25.37
N ASP A 202 10.73 -4.72 26.62
CA ASP A 202 10.22 -5.99 27.10
C ASP A 202 8.68 -6.02 27.09
N ALA A 203 8.02 -4.90 27.47
CA ALA A 203 6.57 -4.76 27.40
C ALA A 203 6.05 -4.83 25.96
N ALA A 204 6.71 -4.17 25.01
CA ALA A 204 6.37 -4.22 23.58
C ALA A 204 6.48 -5.65 23.03
N VAL A 205 7.59 -6.34 23.31
CA VAL A 205 7.83 -7.73 22.89
C VAL A 205 6.76 -8.66 23.49
N LYS A 206 6.44 -8.49 24.79
CA LYS A 206 5.38 -9.28 25.43
C LYS A 206 4.02 -9.06 24.78
N ALA A 207 3.64 -7.80 24.51
CA ALA A 207 2.39 -7.45 23.87
C ALA A 207 2.25 -8.08 22.47
N VAL A 208 3.30 -8.00 21.65
CA VAL A 208 3.33 -8.60 20.32
C VAL A 208 3.23 -10.14 20.38
N LYS A 209 3.92 -10.79 21.32
CA LYS A 209 3.81 -12.24 21.52
C LYS A 209 2.38 -12.67 21.84
N ILE A 210 1.68 -11.92 22.70
CA ILE A 210 0.28 -12.21 23.07
C ILE A 210 -0.63 -11.94 21.86
N ALA A 211 -0.42 -10.85 21.10
CA ALA A 211 -1.20 -10.54 19.92
C ALA A 211 -1.12 -11.68 18.87
N LYS A 212 0.06 -12.26 18.72
CA LYS A 212 0.29 -13.40 17.81
C LYS A 212 -0.39 -14.71 18.21
N GLU A 213 -0.96 -14.80 19.40
CA GLU A 213 -1.84 -15.92 19.79
C GLU A 213 -3.21 -15.84 19.08
N TYR A 214 -3.58 -14.67 18.56
CA TYR A 214 -4.89 -14.39 17.94
C TYR A 214 -4.83 -14.13 16.42
N THR A 215 -3.73 -13.58 15.94
CA THR A 215 -3.55 -13.24 14.53
C THR A 215 -2.08 -13.16 14.15
N ASP A 216 -1.78 -13.40 12.87
CA ASP A 216 -0.43 -13.23 12.31
C ASP A 216 -0.13 -11.78 11.88
N ASP A 217 -1.13 -10.89 11.92
CA ASP A 217 -1.06 -9.48 11.49
C ASP A 217 -1.35 -8.50 12.65
#